data_04dd8c98f9e665975195da2bba8d7764
#
_entry.id   04dd8c98f9e665975195da2bba8d7764
#
_cell.length_a   1.000
_cell.length_b   1.000
_cell.length_c   1.000
_cell.angle_alpha   90.00
_cell.angle_beta   90.00
_cell.angle_gamma   90.00
#
_symmetry.space_group_name_H-M   'P 1'
#
loop_
_entity.id
_entity.type
_entity.pdbx_description
1 polymer ?
#
loop_
_entity_poly.entity_id
_entity_poly.type
_entity_poly.pdbx_seq_one_letter_code
_entity_poly.pdbx_strand_id
1 'polypeptide(L)'
;RQKAARMAELCHKADRRETTRRNLLATIVVHNYLSFQGYLPDLGASDSWNPILSRTGEVADLVVSQVGRFECCAIEPGQLSCSVPAEGQFGRSGYVAVEMDEQERWGWLLGFIPGGDENPIETLNREELQSMDEFGRLLHRLWLLWNIVQEGSEPWDIELRAEMVALLERIYRTR
;
A
#
# COMPACT_ATOMS: atom_id res chain seq x y z
N ARG A 1 -38.81 10.30 -9.19
CA ARG A 1 -37.76 10.50 -8.14
C ARG A 1 -37.18 9.17 -7.62
N GLN A 2 -38.00 8.18 -7.25
CA GLN A 2 -37.50 6.85 -6.78
C GLN A 2 -36.67 6.09 -7.82
N LYS A 3 -37.00 6.15 -9.11
CA LYS A 3 -36.26 5.49 -10.18
C LYS A 3 -34.87 6.11 -10.42
N ALA A 4 -34.76 7.44 -10.30
CA ALA A 4 -33.49 8.15 -10.39
C ALA A 4 -32.56 7.87 -9.18
N ALA A 5 -33.11 7.83 -7.97
CA ALA A 5 -32.35 7.45 -6.78
C ALA A 5 -31.82 6.00 -6.87
N ARG A 6 -32.64 5.07 -7.34
CA ARG A 6 -32.24 3.68 -7.53
C ARG A 6 -31.20 3.49 -8.65
N MET A 7 -31.25 4.29 -9.72
CA MET A 7 -30.22 4.32 -10.76
C MET A 7 -28.91 4.93 -10.25
N ALA A 8 -28.96 6.01 -9.47
CA ALA A 8 -27.77 6.58 -8.85
C ALA A 8 -27.10 5.60 -7.88
N GLU A 9 -27.87 4.87 -7.10
CA GLU A 9 -27.34 3.84 -6.19
C GLU A 9 -26.73 2.65 -6.94
N LEU A 10 -27.27 2.27 -8.11
CA LEU A 10 -26.73 1.21 -8.97
C LEU A 10 -25.44 1.68 -9.69
N CYS A 11 -25.40 2.91 -10.15
CA CYS A 11 -24.17 3.50 -10.74
C CYS A 11 -23.07 3.59 -9.69
N HIS A 12 -23.37 4.08 -8.50
CA HIS A 12 -22.39 4.18 -7.42
C HIS A 12 -21.80 2.82 -7.03
N LYS A 13 -22.64 1.77 -6.98
CA LYS A 13 -22.16 0.40 -6.74
C LYS A 13 -21.35 -0.17 -7.90
N ALA A 14 -21.63 0.22 -9.14
CA ALA A 14 -20.86 -0.22 -10.30
C ALA A 14 -19.46 0.41 -10.31
N ASP A 15 -19.37 1.72 -10.07
CA ASP A 15 -18.10 2.45 -10.01
C ASP A 15 -17.21 1.93 -8.85
N ARG A 16 -17.80 1.71 -7.70
CA ARG A 16 -17.09 1.09 -6.56
C ARG A 16 -16.49 -0.27 -6.91
N ARG A 17 -17.25 -1.15 -7.54
CA ARG A 17 -16.76 -2.47 -7.93
C ARG A 17 -15.61 -2.37 -8.93
N GLU A 18 -15.69 -1.44 -9.85
CA GLU A 18 -14.66 -1.25 -10.86
C GLU A 18 -13.37 -0.73 -10.24
N THR A 19 -13.45 0.29 -9.36
CA THR A 19 -12.30 0.79 -8.61
C THR A 19 -11.65 -0.30 -7.76
N THR A 20 -12.46 -1.06 -7.01
CA THR A 20 -11.96 -2.19 -6.20
C THR A 20 -11.27 -3.23 -7.08
N ARG A 21 -11.86 -3.59 -8.22
CA ARG A 21 -11.28 -4.55 -9.13
C ARG A 21 -9.92 -4.09 -9.68
N ARG A 22 -9.80 -2.83 -10.06
CA ARG A 22 -8.55 -2.23 -10.54
C ARG A 22 -7.48 -2.18 -9.44
N ASN A 23 -7.85 -1.80 -8.24
CA ASN A 23 -6.94 -1.80 -7.10
C ASN A 23 -6.45 -3.22 -6.76
N LEU A 24 -7.32 -4.24 -6.86
CA LEU A 24 -6.90 -5.64 -6.73
C LEU A 24 -5.90 -6.06 -7.82
N LEU A 25 -6.07 -5.61 -9.06
CA LEU A 25 -5.09 -5.85 -10.12
C LEU A 25 -3.77 -5.13 -9.84
N ALA A 26 -3.83 -3.90 -9.34
CA ALA A 26 -2.64 -3.18 -8.88
C ALA A 26 -1.90 -3.95 -7.78
N THR A 27 -2.64 -4.54 -6.82
CA THR A 27 -2.07 -5.39 -5.77
C THR A 27 -1.31 -6.59 -6.36
N ILE A 28 -1.81 -7.22 -7.43
CA ILE A 28 -1.12 -8.33 -8.11
C ILE A 28 0.17 -7.84 -8.78
N VAL A 29 0.16 -6.65 -9.39
CA VAL A 29 1.37 -6.07 -10.00
C VAL A 29 2.44 -5.84 -8.94
N VAL A 30 2.08 -5.21 -7.82
CA VAL A 30 3.00 -4.96 -6.69
C VAL A 30 3.50 -6.26 -6.09
N HIS A 31 2.62 -7.25 -5.90
CA HIS A 31 2.98 -8.59 -5.43
C HIS A 31 4.06 -9.23 -6.32
N ASN A 32 3.87 -9.22 -7.64
CA ASN A 32 4.81 -9.81 -8.56
C ASN A 32 6.17 -9.08 -8.54
N TYR A 33 6.14 -7.74 -8.48
CA TYR A 33 7.36 -6.94 -8.35
C TYR A 33 8.13 -7.29 -7.08
N LEU A 34 7.46 -7.32 -5.93
CA LEU A 34 8.07 -7.63 -4.65
C LEU A 34 8.62 -9.07 -4.59
N SER A 35 7.88 -10.03 -5.15
CA SER A 35 8.34 -11.42 -5.27
C SER A 35 9.60 -11.52 -6.12
N PHE A 36 9.69 -10.76 -7.22
CA PHE A 36 10.87 -10.69 -8.06
C PHE A 36 12.08 -10.08 -7.33
N GLN A 37 11.83 -9.11 -6.43
CA GLN A 37 12.87 -8.50 -5.57
C GLN A 37 13.28 -9.39 -4.39
N GLY A 38 12.68 -10.58 -4.24
CA GLY A 38 13.02 -11.53 -3.19
C GLY A 38 12.28 -11.33 -1.86
N TYR A 39 11.27 -10.43 -1.81
CA TYR A 39 10.38 -10.31 -0.68
C TYR A 39 9.32 -11.43 -0.69
N LEU A 40 8.64 -11.62 0.44
CA LEU A 40 7.57 -12.61 0.61
C LEU A 40 6.23 -11.91 0.81
N PRO A 41 5.62 -11.36 -0.25
CA PRO A 41 4.28 -10.79 -0.17
C PRO A 41 3.23 -11.90 -0.01
N ASP A 42 2.27 -11.68 0.87
CA ASP A 42 1.19 -12.63 1.18
C ASP A 42 -0.17 -12.01 0.83
N LEU A 43 -0.75 -12.47 -0.28
CA LEU A 43 -2.10 -12.09 -0.68
C LEU A 43 -3.16 -12.69 0.26
N GLY A 44 -2.90 -13.86 0.85
CA GLY A 44 -3.86 -14.52 1.74
C GLY A 44 -4.05 -13.80 3.08
N ALA A 45 -3.02 -13.10 3.56
CA ALA A 45 -3.08 -12.27 4.76
C ALA A 45 -3.68 -10.87 4.52
N SER A 46 -3.93 -10.52 3.27
CA SER A 46 -4.53 -9.25 2.85
C SER A 46 -6.04 -9.23 3.12
N ASP A 47 -6.54 -8.11 3.62
CA ASP A 47 -7.99 -7.89 3.81
C ASP A 47 -8.74 -7.86 2.48
N SER A 48 -8.07 -7.49 1.40
CA SER A 48 -8.62 -7.45 0.03
C SER A 48 -9.16 -8.79 -0.45
N TRP A 49 -8.55 -9.89 -0.02
CA TRP A 49 -8.92 -11.25 -0.41
C TRP A 49 -9.81 -11.94 0.63
N ASN A 50 -10.17 -11.24 1.70
CA ASN A 50 -11.13 -11.73 2.68
C ASN A 50 -12.56 -11.61 2.11
N PRO A 51 -13.31 -12.71 1.92
CA PRO A 51 -14.64 -12.68 1.30
C PRO A 51 -15.68 -11.86 2.08
N ILE A 52 -15.45 -11.63 3.36
CA ILE A 52 -16.33 -10.82 4.22
C ILE A 52 -16.02 -9.35 4.03
N LEU A 53 -14.74 -8.97 4.14
CA LEU A 53 -14.30 -7.59 4.07
C LEU A 53 -14.38 -7.03 2.63
N SER A 54 -14.09 -7.83 1.61
CA SER A 54 -14.21 -7.42 0.20
C SER A 54 -15.64 -7.07 -0.23
N ARG A 55 -16.66 -7.44 0.56
CA ARG A 55 -18.06 -7.06 0.28
C ARG A 55 -18.41 -5.68 0.85
N THR A 56 -17.68 -5.22 1.84
CA THR A 56 -17.96 -3.99 2.60
C THR A 56 -16.92 -2.91 2.39
N GLY A 57 -15.68 -3.25 2.04
CA GLY A 57 -14.57 -2.33 1.85
C GLY A 57 -14.01 -2.32 0.42
N GLU A 58 -13.26 -1.28 0.11
CA GLU A 58 -12.56 -1.07 -1.17
C GLU A 58 -11.05 -1.31 -1.03
N VAL A 59 -10.62 -1.88 0.09
CA VAL A 59 -9.22 -2.09 0.44
C VAL A 59 -8.53 -2.97 -0.58
N ALA A 60 -7.37 -2.54 -1.05
CA ALA A 60 -6.49 -3.28 -1.94
C ALA A 60 -5.09 -3.36 -1.34
N ASP A 61 -5.00 -3.90 -0.14
CA ASP A 61 -3.78 -4.00 0.62
C ASP A 61 -2.97 -5.26 0.26
N LEU A 62 -1.67 -5.17 0.50
CA LEU A 62 -0.72 -6.26 0.38
C LEU A 62 0.11 -6.36 1.66
N VAL A 63 0.10 -7.54 2.27
CA VAL A 63 0.94 -7.84 3.43
C VAL A 63 2.29 -8.35 2.93
N VAL A 64 3.37 -7.75 3.40
CA VAL A 64 4.75 -8.21 3.13
C VAL A 64 5.35 -8.65 4.45
N SER A 65 5.71 -9.93 4.53
CA SER A 65 6.24 -10.52 5.76
C SER A 65 7.47 -9.74 6.25
N GLN A 66 7.51 -9.44 7.54
CA GLN A 66 8.59 -8.70 8.21
C GLN A 66 8.77 -7.23 7.77
N VAL A 67 7.91 -6.72 6.90
CA VAL A 67 8.00 -5.34 6.39
C VAL A 67 6.77 -4.53 6.75
N GLY A 68 5.59 -5.09 6.55
CA GLY A 68 4.35 -4.42 6.89
C GLY A 68 3.25 -4.56 5.84
N ARG A 69 2.33 -3.61 5.86
CA ARG A 69 1.13 -3.61 5.01
C ARG A 69 1.15 -2.39 4.10
N PHE A 70 0.94 -2.61 2.81
CA PHE A 70 0.90 -1.57 1.79
C PHE A 70 -0.47 -1.50 1.14
N GLU A 71 -0.97 -0.30 0.88
CA GLU A 71 -2.16 -0.09 0.06
C GLU A 71 -1.74 0.08 -1.39
N CYS A 72 -2.45 -0.60 -2.31
CA CYS A 72 -2.14 -0.58 -3.74
C CYS A 72 -3.28 0.10 -4.49
N CYS A 73 -2.99 1.23 -5.14
CA CYS A 73 -3.98 2.05 -5.81
C CYS A 73 -3.71 2.10 -7.31
N ALA A 74 -4.76 1.83 -8.09
CA ALA A 74 -4.71 1.98 -9.54
C ALA A 74 -4.96 3.42 -9.94
N ILE A 75 -4.10 3.97 -10.79
CA ILE A 75 -4.28 5.25 -11.48
C ILE A 75 -4.62 4.95 -12.94
N GLU A 76 -5.66 5.58 -13.47
CA GLU A 76 -6.00 5.43 -14.89
C GLU A 76 -4.99 6.17 -15.78
N PRO A 77 -4.76 5.69 -17.01
CA PRO A 77 -3.91 6.39 -17.97
C PRO A 77 -4.36 7.85 -18.15
N GLY A 78 -3.40 8.76 -17.97
CA GLY A 78 -3.66 10.20 -18.08
C GLY A 78 -4.27 10.87 -16.85
N GLN A 79 -4.65 10.14 -15.81
CA GLN A 79 -5.04 10.73 -14.54
C GLN A 79 -3.80 11.13 -13.71
N LEU A 80 -3.95 12.22 -12.95
CA LEU A 80 -2.86 12.76 -12.11
C LEU A 80 -2.92 12.25 -10.67
N SER A 81 -4.03 11.64 -10.27
CA SER A 81 -4.23 11.16 -8.90
C SER A 81 -5.25 10.03 -8.83
N CYS A 82 -5.24 9.30 -7.71
CA CYS A 82 -6.31 8.40 -7.32
C CYS A 82 -6.65 8.59 -5.83
N SER A 83 -7.89 8.30 -5.47
CA SER A 83 -8.31 8.30 -4.06
C SER A 83 -7.91 7.00 -3.37
N VAL A 84 -7.49 7.13 -2.11
CA VAL A 84 -7.25 5.99 -1.22
C VAL A 84 -8.56 5.66 -0.50
N PRO A 85 -9.01 4.40 -0.51
CA PRO A 85 -10.19 3.99 0.23
C PRO A 85 -10.08 4.36 1.72
N ALA A 86 -11.20 4.75 2.35
CA ALA A 86 -11.21 5.21 3.74
C ALA A 86 -10.59 4.21 4.71
N GLU A 87 -10.80 2.92 4.47
CA GLU A 87 -10.25 1.82 5.27
C GLU A 87 -8.74 1.65 5.10
N GLY A 88 -8.18 2.17 4.00
CA GLY A 88 -6.75 2.12 3.66
C GLY A 88 -5.97 3.35 4.08
N GLN A 89 -6.60 4.41 4.55
CA GLN A 89 -5.95 5.71 4.82
C GLN A 89 -5.00 5.70 6.02
N PHE A 90 -5.10 4.71 6.89
CA PHE A 90 -4.29 4.58 8.11
C PHE A 90 -3.65 3.21 8.24
N GLY A 91 -2.63 3.11 9.08
CA GLY A 91 -2.00 1.84 9.47
C GLY A 91 -1.31 1.13 8.31
N ARG A 92 -0.82 1.88 7.33
CA ARG A 92 -0.06 1.36 6.20
C ARG A 92 1.41 1.76 6.31
N SER A 93 2.29 0.84 5.97
CA SER A 93 3.73 1.13 5.82
C SER A 93 4.02 1.98 4.59
N GLY A 94 3.08 2.01 3.65
CA GLY A 94 3.14 2.84 2.44
C GLY A 94 2.00 2.58 1.47
N TYR A 95 1.95 3.40 0.44
CA TYR A 95 0.94 3.41 -0.60
C TYR A 95 1.64 3.34 -1.95
N VAL A 96 1.29 2.37 -2.78
CA VAL A 96 1.92 2.15 -4.07
C VAL A 96 0.94 2.46 -5.19
N ALA A 97 1.33 3.36 -6.09
CA ALA A 97 0.54 3.74 -7.26
C ALA A 97 0.95 2.91 -8.48
N VAL A 98 -0.05 2.35 -9.17
CA VAL A 98 0.13 1.52 -10.36
C VAL A 98 -0.76 2.07 -11.48
N GLU A 99 -0.17 2.38 -12.64
CA GLU A 99 -0.93 2.68 -13.85
C GLU A 99 -1.23 1.39 -14.59
N MET A 100 -2.51 1.11 -14.82
CA MET A 100 -2.95 -0.05 -15.60
C MET A 100 -3.16 0.35 -17.06
N ASP A 101 -2.78 -0.52 -18.01
CA ASP A 101 -3.13 -0.30 -19.40
C ASP A 101 -4.65 -0.37 -19.63
N GLU A 102 -5.14 0.19 -20.75
CA GLU A 102 -6.57 0.22 -21.07
C GLU A 102 -7.21 -1.19 -21.13
N GLN A 103 -6.42 -2.21 -21.40
CA GLN A 103 -6.87 -3.61 -21.48
C GLN A 103 -6.51 -4.40 -20.21
N GLU A 104 -5.90 -3.74 -19.21
CA GLU A 104 -5.51 -4.27 -17.90
C GLU A 104 -4.62 -5.53 -17.95
N ARG A 105 -3.84 -5.65 -19.02
CA ARG A 105 -2.88 -6.75 -19.21
C ARG A 105 -1.52 -6.43 -18.61
N TRP A 106 -1.21 -5.14 -18.45
CA TRP A 106 0.05 -4.62 -17.96
C TRP A 106 -0.20 -3.55 -16.92
N GLY A 107 0.69 -3.47 -15.95
CA GLY A 107 0.70 -2.42 -14.96
C GLY A 107 2.10 -1.85 -14.79
N TRP A 108 2.21 -0.53 -14.73
CA TRP A 108 3.45 0.17 -14.46
C TRP A 108 3.43 0.71 -13.03
N LEU A 109 4.47 0.38 -12.27
CA LEU A 109 4.68 0.97 -10.96
C LEU A 109 5.12 2.42 -11.14
N LEU A 110 4.25 3.36 -10.78
CA LEU A 110 4.52 4.78 -10.92
C LEU A 110 5.43 5.32 -9.82
N GLY A 111 5.26 4.77 -8.62
CA GLY A 111 5.96 5.19 -7.42
C GLY A 111 5.17 4.89 -6.17
N PHE A 112 5.60 5.47 -5.05
CA PHE A 112 4.98 5.24 -3.76
C PHE A 112 5.01 6.49 -2.87
N ILE A 113 4.17 6.49 -1.82
CA ILE A 113 4.23 7.43 -0.70
C ILE A 113 4.45 6.62 0.58
N PRO A 114 5.43 6.99 1.44
CA PRO A 114 5.60 6.35 2.75
C PRO A 114 4.34 6.50 3.59
N GLY A 115 3.97 5.47 4.33
CA GLY A 115 2.89 5.53 5.30
C GLY A 115 3.34 6.18 6.60
N GLY A 116 2.37 6.56 7.41
CA GLY A 116 2.55 7.08 8.76
C GLY A 116 1.22 7.08 9.50
N ASP A 117 1.28 7.07 10.83
CA ASP A 117 0.08 7.02 11.66
C ASP A 117 -0.53 8.40 11.96
N GLU A 118 0.21 9.49 11.67
CA GLU A 118 -0.18 10.84 12.11
C GLU A 118 -1.23 11.49 11.21
N ASN A 119 -1.19 11.24 9.91
CA ASN A 119 -2.13 11.85 8.97
C ASN A 119 -2.68 10.82 7.97
N PRO A 120 -3.99 10.87 7.68
CA PRO A 120 -4.57 10.01 6.65
C PRO A 120 -4.03 10.38 5.27
N ILE A 121 -3.70 9.38 4.47
CA ILE A 121 -3.44 9.58 3.05
C ILE A 121 -4.74 9.34 2.29
N GLU A 122 -5.40 10.42 1.89
CA GLU A 122 -6.68 10.36 1.20
C GLU A 122 -6.54 10.25 -0.33
N THR A 123 -5.42 10.76 -0.86
CA THR A 123 -5.17 10.82 -2.30
C THR A 123 -3.71 10.59 -2.58
N LEU A 124 -3.41 9.83 -3.62
CA LEU A 124 -2.06 9.70 -4.18
C LEU A 124 -1.97 10.61 -5.41
N ASN A 125 -1.16 11.65 -5.33
CA ASN A 125 -0.87 12.55 -6.44
C ASN A 125 0.41 12.09 -7.14
N ARG A 126 0.37 12.00 -8.47
CA ARG A 126 1.48 11.48 -9.29
C ARG A 126 2.78 12.26 -9.09
N GLU A 127 2.69 13.57 -8.90
CA GLU A 127 3.84 14.45 -8.65
C GLU A 127 4.48 14.31 -7.27
N GLU A 128 3.76 13.72 -6.30
CA GLU A 128 4.24 13.49 -4.94
C GLU A 128 4.86 12.10 -4.76
N LEU A 129 4.74 11.24 -5.78
CA LEU A 129 5.25 9.88 -5.70
C LEU A 129 6.77 9.86 -5.67
N GLN A 130 7.32 9.15 -4.72
CA GLN A 130 8.73 8.80 -4.66
C GLN A 130 9.04 7.66 -5.63
N SER A 131 10.30 7.53 -6.04
CA SER A 131 10.73 6.51 -6.98
C SER A 131 10.67 5.09 -6.42
N MET A 132 10.59 4.09 -7.28
CA MET A 132 10.64 2.67 -6.87
C MET A 132 12.00 2.25 -6.29
N ASP A 133 13.07 2.99 -6.57
CA ASP A 133 14.37 2.78 -5.93
C ASP A 133 14.31 3.18 -4.44
N GLU A 134 13.62 4.27 -4.14
CA GLU A 134 13.38 4.69 -2.75
C GLU A 134 12.40 3.77 -2.04
N PHE A 135 11.43 3.18 -2.77
CA PHE A 135 10.59 2.13 -2.24
C PHE A 135 11.42 0.92 -1.78
N GLY A 136 12.37 0.48 -2.60
CA GLY A 136 13.30 -0.59 -2.22
C GLY A 136 14.08 -0.27 -0.94
N ARG A 137 14.54 0.99 -0.76
CA ARG A 137 15.21 1.43 0.48
C ARG A 137 14.27 1.42 1.68
N LEU A 138 13.02 1.86 1.51
CA LEU A 138 12.01 1.80 2.57
C LEU A 138 11.77 0.35 3.02
N LEU A 139 11.56 -0.56 2.07
CA LEU A 139 11.36 -1.99 2.37
C LEU A 139 12.52 -2.58 3.15
N HIS A 140 13.75 -2.31 2.71
CA HIS A 140 14.95 -2.78 3.39
C HIS A 140 15.07 -2.22 4.82
N ARG A 141 14.76 -0.94 4.99
CA ARG A 141 14.74 -0.30 6.31
C ARG A 141 13.70 -0.94 7.24
N LEU A 142 12.48 -1.15 6.77
CA LEU A 142 11.41 -1.77 7.56
C LEU A 142 11.78 -3.21 7.96
N TRP A 143 12.37 -3.97 7.02
CA TRP A 143 12.87 -5.31 7.29
C TRP A 143 13.98 -5.32 8.35
N LEU A 144 14.93 -4.38 8.30
CA LEU A 144 15.97 -4.24 9.32
C LEU A 144 15.38 -3.89 10.68
N LEU A 145 14.43 -2.95 10.74
CA LEU A 145 13.73 -2.58 11.98
C LEU A 145 13.00 -3.77 12.59
N TRP A 146 12.31 -4.56 11.76
CA TRP A 146 11.64 -5.78 12.20
C TRP A 146 12.63 -6.76 12.85
N ASN A 147 13.76 -7.05 12.20
CA ASN A 147 14.75 -7.97 12.73
C ASN A 147 15.36 -7.47 14.05
N ILE A 148 15.68 -6.17 14.15
CA ILE A 148 16.16 -5.57 15.40
C ILE A 148 15.15 -5.76 16.53
N VAL A 149 13.86 -5.59 16.24
CA VAL A 149 12.79 -5.75 17.25
C VAL A 149 12.61 -7.20 17.68
N GLN A 150 12.82 -8.16 16.76
CA GLN A 150 12.61 -9.59 17.06
C GLN A 150 13.79 -10.28 17.74
N GLU A 151 15.03 -9.84 17.44
CA GLU A 151 16.24 -10.52 17.92
C GLU A 151 16.52 -10.35 19.41
N GLY A 152 15.89 -9.41 20.10
CA GLY A 152 16.14 -9.17 21.51
C GLY A 152 15.03 -9.69 22.41
N SER A 153 15.34 -10.61 23.28
CA SER A 153 14.46 -11.14 24.33
C SER A 153 14.77 -10.56 25.72
N GLU A 154 15.87 -9.82 25.87
CA GLU A 154 16.34 -9.32 27.17
C GLU A 154 15.97 -7.85 27.41
N PRO A 155 15.56 -7.45 28.63
CA PRO A 155 15.10 -6.09 28.94
C PRO A 155 16.15 -4.99 28.67
N TRP A 156 17.44 -5.29 28.81
CA TRP A 156 18.54 -4.33 28.57
C TRP A 156 18.77 -4.00 27.09
N ASP A 157 18.21 -4.80 26.18
CA ASP A 157 18.26 -4.53 24.75
C ASP A 157 17.28 -3.43 24.29
N ILE A 158 16.35 -3.01 25.14
CA ILE A 158 15.29 -2.04 24.78
C ILE A 158 15.92 -0.67 24.48
N GLU A 159 16.86 -0.21 25.31
CA GLU A 159 17.55 1.08 25.11
C GLU A 159 18.42 1.02 23.84
N LEU A 160 19.19 -0.04 23.68
CA LEU A 160 20.04 -0.25 22.51
C LEU A 160 19.20 -0.29 21.21
N ARG A 161 18.04 -0.93 21.25
CA ARG A 161 17.11 -0.94 20.11
C ARG A 161 16.59 0.44 19.78
N ALA A 162 16.17 1.21 20.80
CA ALA A 162 15.69 2.58 20.60
C ALA A 162 16.80 3.45 19.98
N GLU A 163 18.04 3.30 20.42
CA GLU A 163 19.20 4.00 19.82
C GLU A 163 19.46 3.56 18.38
N MET A 164 19.37 2.26 18.06
CA MET A 164 19.56 1.74 16.71
C MET A 164 18.44 2.20 15.77
N VAL A 165 17.19 2.20 16.23
CA VAL A 165 16.05 2.74 15.48
C VAL A 165 16.27 4.23 15.20
N ALA A 166 16.62 5.02 16.21
CA ALA A 166 16.90 6.44 16.06
C ALA A 166 18.10 6.71 15.13
N LEU A 167 19.13 5.85 15.17
CA LEU A 167 20.28 5.94 14.28
C LEU A 167 19.88 5.65 12.82
N LEU A 168 19.12 4.59 12.59
CA LEU A 168 18.59 4.26 11.26
C LEU A 168 17.72 5.39 10.71
N GLU A 169 16.81 5.93 11.51
CA GLU A 169 15.99 7.08 11.11
C GLU A 169 16.84 8.29 10.73
N ARG A 170 17.89 8.59 11.49
CA ARG A 170 18.80 9.69 11.19
C ARG A 170 19.59 9.46 9.89
N ILE A 171 20.09 8.23 9.66
CA ILE A 171 20.83 7.89 8.43
C ILE A 171 19.95 8.03 7.19
N TYR A 172 18.68 7.65 7.28
CA TYR A 172 17.76 7.70 6.16
C TYR A 172 17.07 9.06 5.93
N ARG A 173 17.07 9.96 6.95
CA ARG A 173 16.60 11.36 6.80
C ARG A 173 17.63 12.30 6.18
N THR A 174 18.91 11.94 6.17
CA THR A 174 20.02 12.84 5.78
C THR A 174 20.50 12.64 4.34
N ARG A 175 19.70 11.97 3.51
CA ARG A 175 20.05 11.77 2.09
C ARG A 175 18.96 12.24 1.17
#